data_a01f7fed10822715ef16deb3bf0fb27e
#
_entry.id   a01f7fed10822715ef16deb3bf0fb27e
#
_cell.length_a   1.000
_cell.length_b   1.000
_cell.length_c   1.000
_cell.angle_alpha   90.00
_cell.angle_beta   90.00
_cell.angle_gamma   90.00
#
_symmetry.space_group_name_H-M   'P 1'
#
loop_
_entity.id
_entity.type
_entity.pdbx_description
1 polymer ?
#
loop_
_entity_poly.entity_id
_entity_poly.type
_entity_poly.pdbx_seq_one_letter_code
_entity_poly.pdbx_strand_id
1 'polypeptide(L)'
;MAIRGRPRRAEADAEILDAALAMLREGGYRALSLDEVARRAGTAKSSIYRRWASKAALAAEVVRREVPAPEGEVAAAFEALMNGPFGGVIASLIGEAQESAETRSMVLDLLAPYRVAGDDVLGPILFRRLLND
;
A
#
# COMPACT_ATOMS: atom_id res chain seq x y z
N MET A 1 1.05 -32.47 -2.66
CA MET A 1 0.28 -32.62 -1.45
C MET A 1 1.00 -32.17 -0.23
N ALA A 2 2.29 -32.32 -0.25
CA ALA A 2 3.10 -31.99 0.90
C ALA A 2 3.10 -30.52 1.27
N ILE A 3 2.55 -29.69 0.43
CA ILE A 3 2.66 -28.25 0.58
C ILE A 3 1.36 -27.58 1.00
N ARG A 4 0.58 -28.29 1.76
CA ARG A 4 -0.73 -27.79 2.15
C ARG A 4 -0.72 -26.48 2.90
N GLY A 5 0.17 -26.33 3.87
CA GLY A 5 0.19 -25.16 4.70
C GLY A 5 0.57 -23.91 3.94
N ARG A 6 1.58 -24.03 3.08
CA ARG A 6 2.09 -22.90 2.34
C ARG A 6 1.14 -22.40 1.26
N PRO A 7 0.59 -23.25 0.36
CA PRO A 7 -0.38 -22.76 -0.62
C PRO A 7 -1.63 -22.19 0.02
N ARG A 8 -2.09 -22.81 1.10
CA ARG A 8 -3.28 -22.33 1.80
C ARG A 8 -3.05 -20.94 2.38
N ARG A 9 -1.88 -20.70 2.96
CA ARG A 9 -1.54 -19.41 3.52
C ARG A 9 -1.42 -18.35 2.42
N ALA A 10 -0.76 -18.69 1.33
CA ALA A 10 -0.62 -17.79 0.21
C ALA A 10 -1.98 -17.45 -0.39
N GLU A 11 -2.86 -18.44 -0.48
CA GLU A 11 -4.20 -18.21 -0.98
C GLU A 11 -4.99 -17.30 -0.07
N ALA A 12 -4.86 -17.51 1.24
CA ALA A 12 -5.57 -16.67 2.20
C ALA A 12 -5.08 -15.23 2.13
N ASP A 13 -3.77 -15.04 1.98
CA ASP A 13 -3.21 -13.70 1.83
C ASP A 13 -3.72 -13.05 0.55
N ALA A 14 -3.75 -13.80 -0.55
CA ALA A 14 -4.24 -13.28 -1.82
C ALA A 14 -5.70 -12.86 -1.71
N GLU A 15 -6.52 -13.65 -1.02
CA GLU A 15 -7.92 -13.31 -0.84
C GLU A 15 -8.11 -12.04 -0.04
N ILE A 16 -7.28 -11.87 0.99
CA ILE A 16 -7.34 -10.65 1.79
C ILE A 16 -6.93 -9.45 0.94
N LEU A 17 -5.85 -9.59 0.19
CA LEU A 17 -5.37 -8.49 -0.65
C LEU A 17 -6.35 -8.18 -1.79
N ASP A 18 -6.98 -9.21 -2.35
CA ASP A 18 -7.98 -8.99 -3.39
C ASP A 18 -9.20 -8.25 -2.85
N ALA A 19 -9.64 -8.60 -1.65
CA ALA A 19 -10.77 -7.92 -1.03
C ALA A 19 -10.41 -6.47 -0.74
N ALA A 20 -9.20 -6.23 -0.22
CA ALA A 20 -8.74 -4.88 0.05
C ALA A 20 -8.63 -4.07 -1.24
N LEU A 21 -8.10 -4.68 -2.31
CA LEU A 21 -7.99 -4.02 -3.60
C LEU A 21 -9.37 -3.58 -4.11
N ALA A 22 -10.34 -4.48 -4.02
CA ALA A 22 -11.70 -4.15 -4.47
C ALA A 22 -12.24 -2.95 -3.71
N MET A 23 -12.04 -2.90 -2.40
CA MET A 23 -12.53 -1.78 -1.61
C MET A 23 -11.80 -0.48 -1.95
N LEU A 24 -10.50 -0.56 -2.18
CA LEU A 24 -9.73 0.62 -2.57
C LEU A 24 -10.20 1.16 -3.91
N ARG A 25 -10.57 0.28 -4.83
CA ARG A 25 -11.09 0.70 -6.13
C ARG A 25 -12.50 1.26 -6.03
N GLU A 26 -13.30 0.73 -5.11
CA GLU A 26 -14.67 1.20 -4.92
C GLU A 26 -14.75 2.59 -4.34
N GLY A 27 -13.92 2.88 -3.35
CA GLY A 27 -14.05 4.16 -2.66
C GLY A 27 -12.77 4.73 -2.09
N GLY A 28 -11.63 4.22 -2.50
CA GLY A 28 -10.34 4.73 -2.06
C GLY A 28 -9.99 4.28 -0.65
N TYR A 29 -8.98 4.93 -0.10
CA TYR A 29 -8.46 4.54 1.22
C TYR A 29 -9.52 4.67 2.32
N ARG A 30 -10.37 5.68 2.22
CA ARG A 30 -11.40 5.90 3.24
C ARG A 30 -12.39 4.75 3.29
N ALA A 31 -12.64 4.10 2.15
CA ALA A 31 -13.58 2.99 2.09
C ALA A 31 -13.02 1.70 2.67
N LEU A 32 -11.70 1.61 2.78
CA LEU A 32 -11.05 0.39 3.26
C LEU A 32 -11.39 0.17 4.73
N SER A 33 -11.95 -1.00 5.02
CA SER A 33 -12.34 -1.40 6.36
C SER A 33 -11.85 -2.81 6.60
N LEU A 34 -11.10 -3.01 7.68
CA LEU A 34 -10.58 -4.34 7.98
C LEU A 34 -11.68 -5.32 8.34
N ASP A 35 -12.77 -4.83 8.95
CA ASP A 35 -13.92 -5.68 9.22
C ASP A 35 -14.54 -6.19 7.93
N GLU A 36 -14.70 -5.30 6.96
CA GLU A 36 -15.29 -5.69 5.68
C GLU A 36 -14.34 -6.56 4.85
N VAL A 37 -13.04 -6.28 4.91
CA VAL A 37 -12.06 -7.14 4.25
C VAL A 37 -12.14 -8.55 4.82
N ALA A 38 -12.21 -8.67 6.14
CA ALA A 38 -12.30 -9.97 6.79
C ALA A 38 -13.57 -10.71 6.35
N ARG A 39 -14.67 -9.99 6.27
CA ARG A 39 -15.93 -10.58 5.84
C ARG A 39 -15.84 -11.07 4.39
N ARG A 40 -15.32 -10.23 3.51
CA ARG A 40 -15.22 -10.60 2.09
C ARG A 40 -14.23 -11.73 1.85
N ALA A 41 -13.14 -11.74 2.59
CA ALA A 41 -12.13 -12.77 2.44
C ALA A 41 -12.46 -14.06 3.20
N GLY A 42 -13.52 -14.03 4.00
CA GLY A 42 -13.90 -15.21 4.75
C GLY A 42 -12.92 -15.58 5.84
N THR A 43 -12.32 -14.58 6.49
CA THR A 43 -11.33 -14.82 7.52
C THR A 43 -11.61 -13.96 8.74
N ALA A 44 -10.90 -14.25 9.82
CA ALA A 44 -11.03 -13.46 11.05
C ALA A 44 -10.16 -12.21 10.93
N LYS A 45 -10.63 -11.13 11.54
CA LYS A 45 -9.88 -9.88 11.56
C LYS A 45 -8.51 -10.05 12.21
N SER A 46 -8.43 -10.92 13.22
CA SER A 46 -7.15 -11.19 13.88
C SER A 46 -6.13 -11.81 12.91
N SER A 47 -6.59 -12.59 11.95
CA SER A 47 -5.69 -13.16 10.95
C SER A 47 -5.08 -12.07 10.08
N ILE A 48 -5.86 -11.03 9.78
CA ILE A 48 -5.36 -9.90 9.00
C ILE A 48 -4.29 -9.16 9.81
N TYR A 49 -4.58 -8.88 11.08
CA TYR A 49 -3.65 -8.14 11.94
C TYR A 49 -2.34 -8.89 12.18
N ARG A 50 -2.34 -10.20 12.08
CA ARG A 50 -1.09 -10.96 12.21
C ARG A 50 -0.16 -10.72 11.04
N ARG A 51 -0.70 -10.36 9.89
CA ARG A 51 0.08 -10.12 8.67
C ARG A 51 0.38 -8.66 8.46
N TRP A 52 -0.60 -7.81 8.71
CA TRP A 52 -0.47 -6.39 8.47
C TRP A 52 -0.94 -5.67 9.71
N ALA A 53 -0.04 -4.94 10.33
CA ALA A 53 -0.28 -4.37 11.65
C ALA A 53 -1.35 -3.27 11.64
N SER A 54 -1.64 -2.70 10.49
CA SER A 54 -2.57 -1.57 10.41
C SER A 54 -3.25 -1.54 9.05
N LYS A 55 -4.30 -0.75 8.97
CA LYS A 55 -4.99 -0.48 7.72
C LYS A 55 -4.02 0.07 6.67
N ALA A 56 -3.15 0.98 7.10
CA ALA A 56 -2.16 1.56 6.20
C ALA A 56 -1.20 0.50 5.66
N ALA A 57 -0.78 -0.43 6.52
CA ALA A 57 0.11 -1.50 6.09
C ALA A 57 -0.55 -2.40 5.05
N LEU A 58 -1.83 -2.69 5.25
CA LEU A 58 -2.57 -3.50 4.28
C LEU A 58 -2.68 -2.77 2.94
N ALA A 59 -3.04 -1.48 2.97
CA ALA A 59 -3.17 -0.70 1.75
C ALA A 59 -1.83 -0.61 1.02
N ALA A 60 -0.73 -0.40 1.75
CA ALA A 60 0.59 -0.33 1.14
C ALA A 60 0.96 -1.64 0.46
N GLU A 61 0.59 -2.75 1.08
CA GLU A 61 0.88 -4.05 0.47
C GLU A 61 0.09 -4.26 -0.81
N VAL A 62 -1.16 -3.80 -0.85
CA VAL A 62 -1.94 -3.87 -2.08
C VAL A 62 -1.25 -3.07 -3.17
N VAL A 63 -0.84 -1.84 -2.87
CA VAL A 63 -0.15 -1.01 -3.85
C VAL A 63 1.12 -1.69 -4.33
N ARG A 64 1.90 -2.24 -3.39
CA ARG A 64 3.16 -2.92 -3.75
C ARG A 64 2.91 -4.10 -4.67
N ARG A 65 1.84 -4.83 -4.43
CA ARG A 65 1.50 -5.99 -5.25
C ARG A 65 1.03 -5.59 -6.65
N GLU A 66 0.22 -4.52 -6.73
CA GLU A 66 -0.43 -4.14 -7.98
C GLU A 66 0.43 -3.24 -8.87
N VAL A 67 1.35 -2.49 -8.29
CA VAL A 67 2.16 -1.53 -9.04
C VAL A 67 3.57 -2.07 -9.19
N PRO A 68 4.01 -2.32 -10.42
CA PRO A 68 5.38 -2.82 -10.63
C PRO A 68 6.40 -1.74 -10.31
N ALA A 69 7.64 -2.17 -10.10
CA ALA A 69 8.72 -1.25 -9.87
C ALA A 69 8.85 -0.30 -11.07
N PRO A 70 9.22 0.95 -10.84
CA PRO A 70 9.35 1.90 -11.94
C PRO A 70 10.44 1.50 -12.91
N GLU A 71 10.19 1.71 -14.21
CA GLU A 71 11.15 1.47 -15.25
C GLU A 71 11.30 2.75 -16.06
N GLY A 72 12.50 3.00 -16.54
CA GLY A 72 12.75 4.19 -17.32
C GLY A 72 12.87 5.41 -16.43
N GLU A 73 12.27 6.50 -16.86
CA GLU A 73 12.38 7.75 -16.13
C GLU A 73 11.48 7.75 -14.90
N VAL A 74 12.11 7.90 -13.75
CA VAL A 74 11.40 7.78 -12.47
C VAL A 74 10.35 8.86 -12.28
N ALA A 75 10.64 10.09 -12.72
CA ALA A 75 9.67 11.16 -12.56
C ALA A 75 8.38 10.87 -13.33
N ALA A 76 8.52 10.37 -14.55
CA ALA A 76 7.35 10.01 -15.34
C ALA A 76 6.60 8.83 -14.71
N ALA A 77 7.34 7.86 -14.17
CA ALA A 77 6.71 6.72 -13.53
C ALA A 77 5.95 7.15 -12.27
N PHE A 78 6.52 8.07 -11.50
CA PHE A 78 5.84 8.59 -10.31
C PHE A 78 4.58 9.37 -10.68
N GLU A 79 4.69 10.20 -11.73
CA GLU A 79 3.53 10.94 -12.20
C GLU A 79 2.42 10.01 -12.65
N ALA A 80 2.79 8.95 -13.38
CA ALA A 80 1.81 7.96 -13.79
C ALA A 80 1.18 7.26 -12.60
N LEU A 81 1.97 6.95 -11.59
CA LEU A 81 1.45 6.33 -10.38
C LEU A 81 0.44 7.24 -9.69
N MET A 82 0.77 8.52 -9.53
CA MET A 82 -0.11 9.45 -8.83
C MET A 82 -1.36 9.79 -9.61
N ASN A 83 -1.29 9.71 -10.94
CA ASN A 83 -2.47 9.95 -11.78
C ASN A 83 -3.28 8.68 -12.04
N GLY A 84 -2.78 7.55 -11.60
CA GLY A 84 -3.44 6.28 -11.78
C GLY A 84 -4.41 5.95 -10.65
N PRO A 85 -4.90 4.71 -10.64
CA PRO A 85 -5.94 4.31 -9.69
C PRO A 85 -5.49 4.32 -8.22
N PHE A 86 -4.19 4.31 -7.96
CA PHE A 86 -3.69 4.30 -6.58
C PHE A 86 -3.19 5.65 -6.10
N GLY A 87 -3.28 6.69 -6.94
CA GLY A 87 -2.79 8.01 -6.55
C GLY A 87 -3.46 8.53 -5.29
N GLY A 88 -4.77 8.39 -5.20
CA GLY A 88 -5.50 8.82 -4.02
C GLY A 88 -5.12 8.02 -2.77
N VAL A 89 -4.91 6.72 -2.95
CA VAL A 89 -4.48 5.87 -1.84
C VAL A 89 -3.12 6.33 -1.31
N ILE A 90 -2.19 6.57 -2.22
CA ILE A 90 -0.86 7.02 -1.83
C ILE A 90 -0.91 8.37 -1.16
N ALA A 91 -1.73 9.28 -1.68
CA ALA A 91 -1.89 10.59 -1.05
C ALA A 91 -2.44 10.45 0.38
N SER A 92 -3.39 9.55 0.59
CA SER A 92 -3.93 9.31 1.91
C SER A 92 -2.87 8.72 2.85
N LEU A 93 -2.07 7.80 2.34
CA LEU A 93 -0.99 7.22 3.13
C LEU A 93 0.05 8.28 3.52
N ILE A 94 0.37 9.17 2.59
CA ILE A 94 1.29 10.26 2.87
C ILE A 94 0.73 11.16 3.97
N GLY A 95 -0.58 11.45 3.91
CA GLY A 95 -1.22 12.24 4.94
C GLY A 95 -1.15 11.58 6.31
N GLU A 96 -1.45 10.30 6.36
CA GLU A 96 -1.40 9.57 7.62
C GLU A 96 0.03 9.44 8.15
N ALA A 97 1.00 9.39 7.26
CA ALA A 97 2.41 9.28 7.64
C ALA A 97 2.88 10.48 8.46
N GLN A 98 2.20 11.59 8.36
CA GLN A 98 2.59 12.78 9.11
C GLN A 98 2.29 12.64 10.59
N GLU A 99 1.33 11.79 10.93
CA GLU A 99 0.93 11.59 12.31
C GLU A 99 1.40 10.26 12.89
N SER A 100 1.98 9.40 12.07
CA SER A 100 2.38 8.08 12.51
C SER A 100 3.77 7.76 11.97
N ALA A 101 4.71 7.59 12.89
CA ALA A 101 6.09 7.24 12.53
C ALA A 101 6.14 5.88 11.82
N GLU A 102 5.28 4.97 12.26
CA GLU A 102 5.22 3.65 11.64
C GLU A 102 4.74 3.75 10.20
N THR A 103 3.68 4.52 9.96
CA THR A 103 3.17 4.72 8.61
C THR A 103 4.20 5.45 7.76
N ARG A 104 4.90 6.41 8.34
CA ARG A 104 5.95 7.15 7.62
C ARG A 104 7.03 6.22 7.12
N SER A 105 7.52 5.34 7.99
CA SER A 105 8.54 4.38 7.61
C SER A 105 8.07 3.50 6.47
N MET A 106 6.85 3.04 6.57
CA MET A 106 6.27 2.18 5.57
C MET A 106 6.10 2.87 4.22
N VAL A 107 5.65 4.12 4.24
CA VAL A 107 5.49 4.90 3.01
C VAL A 107 6.84 5.17 2.36
N LEU A 108 7.85 5.47 3.17
CA LEU A 108 9.19 5.67 2.64
C LEU A 108 9.71 4.41 1.96
N ASP A 109 9.45 3.25 2.55
CA ASP A 109 9.84 1.98 1.94
C ASP A 109 9.07 1.73 0.64
N LEU A 110 7.79 2.03 0.65
CA LEU A 110 6.95 1.83 -0.52
C LEU A 110 7.42 2.68 -1.69
N LEU A 111 7.80 3.92 -1.41
CA LEU A 111 8.19 4.86 -2.45
C LEU A 111 9.71 4.91 -2.69
N ALA A 112 10.47 4.05 -2.02
CA ALA A 112 11.91 4.02 -2.16
C ALA A 112 12.39 3.87 -3.62
N PRO A 113 11.76 3.02 -4.46
CA PRO A 113 12.22 2.90 -5.85
C PRO A 113 12.10 4.18 -6.65
N TYR A 114 11.17 5.05 -6.26
CA TYR A 114 10.97 6.34 -6.95
C TYR A 114 11.94 7.40 -6.45
N ARG A 115 12.50 7.16 -5.29
CA ARG A 115 13.40 8.11 -4.64
C ARG A 115 14.80 8.12 -5.26
N VAL A 116 15.27 6.92 -5.61
CA VAL A 116 16.67 6.75 -6.01
C VAL A 116 17.05 7.62 -7.21
N ALA A 117 16.21 7.63 -8.23
CA ALA A 117 16.53 8.38 -9.43
C ALA A 117 15.86 9.75 -9.46
N GLY A 118 14.88 9.95 -8.58
CA GLY A 118 14.17 11.21 -8.55
C GLY A 118 14.61 12.15 -7.45
N ASP A 119 15.83 11.95 -6.98
CA ASP A 119 16.33 12.69 -5.84
C ASP A 119 16.18 14.20 -5.99
N ASP A 120 16.43 14.69 -7.19
CA ASP A 120 16.35 16.12 -7.46
C ASP A 120 14.94 16.61 -7.70
N VAL A 121 14.05 15.72 -8.09
CA VAL A 121 12.69 16.09 -8.49
C VAL A 121 11.67 15.71 -7.42
N LEU A 122 11.72 14.46 -7.01
CA LEU A 122 10.72 13.92 -6.09
C LEU A 122 11.09 14.10 -4.63
N GLY A 123 12.39 14.09 -4.34
CA GLY A 123 12.87 14.22 -2.97
C GLY A 123 12.34 15.45 -2.27
N PRO A 124 12.50 16.64 -2.83
CA PRO A 124 12.01 17.84 -2.17
C PRO A 124 10.52 17.84 -1.94
N ILE A 125 9.75 17.31 -2.89
CA ILE A 125 8.30 17.29 -2.78
C ILE A 125 7.85 16.24 -1.79
N LEU A 126 8.30 14.99 -1.98
CA LEU A 126 7.88 13.89 -1.14
C LEU A 126 8.37 14.04 0.28
N PHE A 127 9.64 14.33 0.43
CA PHE A 127 10.23 14.38 1.77
C PHE A 127 9.79 15.61 2.55
N ARG A 128 9.51 16.69 1.85
CA ARG A 128 8.95 17.84 2.52
C ARG A 128 7.61 17.48 3.14
N ARG A 129 6.76 16.79 2.38
CA ARG A 129 5.46 16.39 2.89
C ARG A 129 5.56 15.32 3.98
N LEU A 130 6.50 14.40 3.82
CA LEU A 130 6.61 13.29 4.78
C LEU A 130 7.34 13.67 6.06
N LEU A 131 8.27 14.61 5.97
CA LEU A 131 9.14 14.91 7.11
C LEU A 131 8.86 16.24 7.77
N ASN A 132 8.30 17.19 7.05
CA ASN A 132 8.14 18.53 7.58
C ASN A 132 6.71 18.91 7.89
N ASP A 133 5.81 18.08 7.53
CA ASP A 133 4.43 18.28 7.87
C ASP A 133 3.85 17.03 8.43
#